data_c6298468b54bd81ded7818f2eebab3ff
#
_entry.id   c6298468b54bd81ded7818f2eebab3ff
#
_cell.length_a   1.000
_cell.length_b   1.000
_cell.length_c   1.000
_cell.angle_alpha   90.00
_cell.angle_beta   90.00
_cell.angle_gamma   90.00
#
_symmetry.space_group_name_H-M   'P 1'
#
loop_
_entity.id
_entity.type
_entity.pdbx_description
1 polymer ?
#
loop_
_entity_poly.entity_id
_entity_poly.type
_entity_poly.pdbx_seq_one_letter_code
_entity_poly.pdbx_strand_id
1 'polypeptide(L)'
;MEAARIAVLLDKLNRERKAIETGMLEEAVARAEQMVEQDPDLPLLLIAADGWHKGVVGLVASRLTERFHRPACVIAWNEAGEGTGSLRSINGVDIGGAVRAAVAAGHLAKGGGHAMAAGLTVARARLDELQTFLGERLARATSAAREAVSLAIDGALTPATVTDELFDLLERAGPYGQGNPQPRFVFPAHRVKFAKVVGEHHVRCVLAAGDGSRLDAVAFRAADQAVGAALLSSAGLPMHVAGNLRRDTWNGREKRELVIEDVADPRRQR
;
A
#
# COMPACT_ATOMS: atom_id res chain seq x y z
N MET A 1 15.84 -4.71 -34.85
CA MET A 1 16.97 -5.24 -34.03
C MET A 1 17.28 -4.40 -32.80
N GLU A 2 17.29 -3.06 -32.88
CA GLU A 2 17.61 -2.17 -31.74
C GLU A 2 16.56 -2.24 -30.61
N ALA A 3 15.26 -2.19 -30.94
CA ALA A 3 14.18 -2.31 -29.95
C ALA A 3 14.26 -3.62 -29.14
N ALA A 4 14.60 -4.74 -29.78
CA ALA A 4 14.76 -6.02 -29.08
C ALA A 4 15.94 -6.01 -28.10
N ARG A 5 17.07 -5.38 -28.48
CA ARG A 5 18.22 -5.19 -27.57
C ARG A 5 17.86 -4.35 -26.37
N ILE A 6 17.15 -3.24 -26.60
CA ILE A 6 16.71 -2.34 -25.52
C ILE A 6 15.75 -3.09 -24.58
N ALA A 7 14.80 -3.86 -25.12
CA ALA A 7 13.85 -4.64 -24.30
C ALA A 7 14.58 -5.67 -23.41
N VAL A 8 15.56 -6.40 -23.95
CA VAL A 8 16.36 -7.36 -23.17
C VAL A 8 17.18 -6.65 -22.09
N LEU A 9 17.79 -5.50 -22.40
CA LEU A 9 18.52 -4.70 -21.42
C LEU A 9 17.63 -4.19 -20.29
N LEU A 10 16.46 -3.65 -20.63
CA LEU A 10 15.48 -3.16 -19.66
C LEU A 10 14.98 -4.28 -18.76
N ASP A 11 14.72 -5.46 -19.30
CA ASP A 11 14.31 -6.62 -18.52
C ASP A 11 15.41 -7.06 -17.54
N LYS A 12 16.67 -7.10 -17.97
CA LYS A 12 17.82 -7.37 -17.10
C LYS A 12 17.92 -6.36 -15.97
N LEU A 13 17.93 -5.06 -16.30
CA LEU A 13 18.03 -3.98 -15.30
C LEU A 13 16.85 -3.98 -14.33
N ASN A 14 15.64 -4.32 -14.81
CA ASN A 14 14.47 -4.42 -13.96
C ASN A 14 14.55 -5.62 -12.98
N ARG A 15 15.12 -6.74 -13.40
CA ARG A 15 15.40 -7.89 -12.49
C ARG A 15 16.43 -7.52 -11.42
N GLU A 16 17.52 -6.85 -11.81
CA GLU A 16 18.54 -6.37 -10.87
C GLU A 16 17.94 -5.38 -9.86
N ARG A 17 17.15 -4.40 -10.33
CA ARG A 17 16.45 -3.46 -9.46
C ARG A 17 15.52 -4.18 -8.48
N LYS A 18 14.74 -5.19 -8.95
CA LYS A 18 13.84 -5.97 -8.09
C LYS A 18 14.60 -6.74 -7.00
N ALA A 19 15.74 -7.33 -7.33
CA ALA A 19 16.57 -8.04 -6.35
C ALA A 19 17.08 -7.10 -5.26
N ILE A 20 17.56 -5.90 -5.64
CA ILE A 20 17.98 -4.86 -4.69
C ILE A 20 16.80 -4.41 -3.83
N GLU A 21 15.63 -4.14 -4.45
CA GLU A 21 14.40 -3.74 -3.75
C GLU A 21 13.99 -4.78 -2.71
N THR A 22 14.01 -6.06 -3.06
CA THR A 22 13.61 -7.15 -2.15
C THR A 22 14.51 -7.20 -0.92
N GLY A 23 15.83 -7.22 -1.09
CA GLY A 23 16.75 -7.26 0.05
C GLY A 23 16.65 -6.03 0.95
N MET A 24 16.55 -4.83 0.36
CA MET A 24 16.35 -3.60 1.13
C MET A 24 14.99 -3.59 1.86
N LEU A 25 13.94 -4.11 1.24
CA LEU A 25 12.61 -4.14 1.84
C LEU A 25 12.55 -5.10 3.03
N GLU A 26 13.13 -6.30 2.92
CA GLU A 26 13.18 -7.28 4.00
C GLU A 26 13.87 -6.69 5.25
N GLU A 27 15.02 -6.05 5.07
CA GLU A 27 15.73 -5.39 6.15
C GLU A 27 14.94 -4.22 6.74
N ALA A 28 14.35 -3.37 5.88
CA ALA A 28 13.57 -2.21 6.30
C ALA A 28 12.30 -2.62 7.07
N VAL A 29 11.62 -3.68 6.63
CA VAL A 29 10.43 -4.21 7.31
C VAL A 29 10.79 -4.74 8.70
N ALA A 30 11.86 -5.53 8.83
CA ALA A 30 12.28 -6.06 10.13
C ALA A 30 12.59 -4.93 11.14
N ARG A 31 13.25 -3.86 10.69
CA ARG A 31 13.51 -2.67 11.53
C ARG A 31 12.23 -1.92 11.87
N ALA A 32 11.32 -1.75 10.90
CA ALA A 32 10.04 -1.08 11.12
C ALA A 32 9.16 -1.85 12.13
N GLU A 33 9.14 -3.18 12.08
CA GLU A 33 8.42 -4.03 13.03
C GLU A 33 8.93 -3.81 14.46
N GLN A 34 10.25 -3.80 14.67
CA GLN A 34 10.85 -3.49 15.96
C GLN A 34 10.51 -2.09 16.47
N MET A 35 10.54 -1.08 15.59
CA MET A 35 10.19 0.30 15.97
C MET A 35 8.72 0.40 16.39
N VAL A 36 7.82 -0.25 15.66
CA VAL A 36 6.38 -0.24 15.96
C VAL A 36 6.04 -1.07 17.21
N GLU A 37 6.78 -2.13 17.49
CA GLU A 37 6.64 -2.90 18.72
C GLU A 37 7.07 -2.09 19.95
N GLN A 38 8.14 -1.29 19.83
CA GLN A 38 8.62 -0.40 20.89
C GLN A 38 7.72 0.82 21.10
N ASP A 39 7.21 1.40 20.02
CA ASP A 39 6.29 2.54 20.03
C ASP A 39 5.14 2.35 19.01
N PRO A 40 4.01 1.78 19.44
CA PRO A 40 2.83 1.60 18.59
C PRO A 40 2.25 2.91 18.03
N ASP A 41 2.52 4.05 18.67
CA ASP A 41 2.04 5.37 18.26
C ASP A 41 3.09 6.18 17.49
N LEU A 42 4.24 5.58 17.18
CA LEU A 42 5.30 6.19 16.39
C LEU A 42 4.75 6.89 15.14
N PRO A 43 4.94 8.21 15.00
CA PRO A 43 4.30 8.98 13.94
C PRO A 43 4.96 8.84 12.57
N LEU A 44 6.21 8.41 12.51
CA LEU A 44 7.03 8.32 11.31
C LEU A 44 8.00 7.15 11.43
N LEU A 45 8.04 6.28 10.42
CA LEU A 45 9.12 5.32 10.25
C LEU A 45 10.30 6.02 9.58
N LEU A 46 11.38 6.28 10.32
CA LEU A 46 12.61 6.81 9.77
C LEU A 46 13.68 5.73 9.85
N ILE A 47 14.08 5.20 8.70
CA ILE A 47 14.99 4.06 8.61
C ILE A 47 16.12 4.41 7.65
N ALA A 48 17.35 4.24 8.12
CA ALA A 48 18.55 4.56 7.37
C ALA A 48 19.57 3.42 7.44
N ALA A 49 20.24 3.15 6.32
CA ALA A 49 21.31 2.14 6.29
C ALA A 49 22.43 2.48 5.32
N ASP A 50 23.59 1.92 5.59
CA ASP A 50 24.71 1.88 4.66
C ASP A 50 24.49 0.81 3.60
N GLY A 51 25.06 1.01 2.42
CA GLY A 51 24.97 0.05 1.31
C GLY A 51 23.61 0.03 0.59
N TRP A 52 22.62 0.79 1.04
CA TRP A 52 21.34 0.89 0.37
C TRP A 52 21.43 1.72 -0.93
N HIS A 53 20.68 1.31 -1.92
CA HIS A 53 20.70 1.98 -3.22
C HIS A 53 19.73 3.17 -3.26
N LYS A 54 20.26 4.39 -3.41
CA LYS A 54 19.46 5.64 -3.42
C LYS A 54 18.31 5.69 -4.43
N GLY A 55 18.39 4.94 -5.53
CA GLY A 55 17.35 4.87 -6.57
C GLY A 55 16.14 3.99 -6.16
N VAL A 56 16.23 3.26 -5.04
CA VAL A 56 15.21 2.30 -4.58
C VAL A 56 14.53 2.76 -3.29
N VAL A 57 15.13 3.67 -2.52
CA VAL A 57 14.58 4.14 -1.22
C VAL A 57 13.13 4.61 -1.30
N GLY A 58 12.72 5.22 -2.42
CA GLY A 58 11.34 5.66 -2.60
C GLY A 58 10.33 4.51 -2.78
N LEU A 59 10.76 3.40 -3.38
CA LEU A 59 9.93 2.19 -3.49
C LEU A 59 9.78 1.52 -2.13
N VAL A 60 10.88 1.39 -1.39
CA VAL A 60 10.86 0.83 -0.02
C VAL A 60 10.00 1.69 0.90
N ALA A 61 10.13 3.03 0.86
CA ALA A 61 9.29 3.94 1.65
C ALA A 61 7.79 3.74 1.34
N SER A 62 7.41 3.55 0.06
CA SER A 62 6.02 3.26 -0.31
C SER A 62 5.52 1.96 0.32
N ARG A 63 6.32 0.89 0.27
CA ARG A 63 5.95 -0.41 0.86
C ARG A 63 5.80 -0.36 2.38
N LEU A 64 6.68 0.38 3.06
CA LEU A 64 6.55 0.60 4.50
C LEU A 64 5.28 1.36 4.83
N THR A 65 4.98 2.44 4.09
CA THR A 65 3.76 3.23 4.28
C THR A 65 2.49 2.39 4.06
N GLU A 66 2.45 1.58 3.00
CA GLU A 66 1.35 0.65 2.71
C GLU A 66 1.16 -0.38 3.85
N ARG A 67 2.26 -0.97 4.35
CA ARG A 67 2.20 -2.04 5.36
C ARG A 67 1.86 -1.54 6.76
N PHE A 68 2.44 -0.40 7.17
CA PHE A 68 2.33 0.09 8.56
C PHE A 68 1.34 1.24 8.76
N HIS A 69 0.69 1.70 7.68
CA HIS A 69 -0.30 2.80 7.69
C HIS A 69 0.19 4.05 8.42
N ARG A 70 1.44 4.46 8.14
CA ARG A 70 2.06 5.68 8.64
C ARG A 70 3.11 6.22 7.67
N PRO A 71 3.46 7.51 7.74
CA PRO A 71 4.54 8.06 6.95
C PRO A 71 5.84 7.26 7.12
N ALA A 72 6.60 7.10 6.04
CA ALA A 72 7.89 6.44 6.07
C ALA A 72 8.95 7.27 5.34
N CYS A 73 10.12 7.38 5.96
CA CYS A 73 11.34 7.99 5.42
C CYS A 73 12.42 6.92 5.33
N VAL A 74 12.93 6.65 4.14
CA VAL A 74 14.00 5.68 3.90
C VAL A 74 15.21 6.41 3.35
N ILE A 75 16.36 6.23 3.99
CA ILE A 75 17.61 6.95 3.72
C ILE A 75 18.72 5.97 3.37
N ALA A 76 19.40 6.24 2.27
CA ALA A 76 20.64 5.55 1.87
C ALA A 76 21.83 6.46 2.13
N TRP A 77 22.82 5.97 2.90
CA TRP A 77 24.06 6.70 3.17
C TRP A 77 25.09 6.52 2.05
N ASN A 78 25.82 7.59 1.74
CA ASN A 78 27.04 7.48 0.96
C ASN A 78 28.28 7.43 1.88
N GLU A 79 29.45 7.18 1.30
CA GLU A 79 30.72 7.08 2.02
C GLU A 79 31.12 8.37 2.77
N ALA A 80 30.64 9.52 2.31
CA ALA A 80 30.89 10.81 2.95
C ALA A 80 29.94 11.10 4.15
N GLY A 81 29.05 10.15 4.51
CA GLY A 81 28.09 10.34 5.59
C GLY A 81 26.92 11.27 5.22
N GLU A 82 26.70 11.52 3.94
CA GLU A 82 25.51 12.20 3.45
C GLU A 82 24.43 11.18 3.06
N GLY A 83 23.23 11.38 3.56
CA GLY A 83 22.06 10.53 3.31
C GLY A 83 21.14 11.12 2.26
N THR A 84 20.82 10.34 1.24
CA THR A 84 19.74 10.63 0.30
C THR A 84 18.49 9.90 0.76
N GLY A 85 17.43 10.64 1.10
CA GLY A 85 16.19 10.08 1.63
C GLY A 85 14.99 10.33 0.73
N SER A 86 14.06 9.40 0.77
CA SER A 86 12.74 9.52 0.16
C SER A 86 11.66 9.24 1.20
N LEU A 87 10.64 10.11 1.21
CA LEU A 87 9.50 10.01 2.11
C LEU A 87 8.24 9.69 1.33
N ARG A 88 7.38 8.90 1.96
CA ARG A 88 6.01 8.64 1.50
C ARG A 88 5.04 8.85 2.65
N SER A 89 3.84 9.30 2.33
CA SER A 89 2.83 9.67 3.32
C SER A 89 1.56 8.85 3.21
N ILE A 90 0.70 9.02 4.20
CA ILE A 90 -0.69 8.59 4.21
C ILE A 90 -1.61 9.81 4.01
N ASN A 91 -2.86 9.57 3.62
CA ASN A 91 -3.84 10.64 3.44
C ASN A 91 -4.01 11.46 4.73
N GLY A 92 -4.07 12.78 4.59
CA GLY A 92 -4.21 13.70 5.72
C GLY A 92 -2.88 14.15 6.37
N VAL A 93 -1.73 13.64 5.94
CA VAL A 93 -0.41 13.99 6.49
C VAL A 93 0.48 14.63 5.43
N ASP A 94 0.79 15.94 5.57
CA ASP A 94 1.65 16.70 4.64
C ASP A 94 3.14 16.57 5.00
N ILE A 95 3.80 15.55 4.43
CA ILE A 95 5.25 15.37 4.61
C ILE A 95 6.08 16.40 3.84
N GLY A 96 5.59 16.92 2.72
CA GLY A 96 6.31 17.96 1.97
C GLY A 96 6.43 19.25 2.78
N GLY A 97 5.35 19.63 3.47
CA GLY A 97 5.37 20.76 4.42
C GLY A 97 6.33 20.52 5.58
N ALA A 98 6.37 19.31 6.13
CA ALA A 98 7.29 18.95 7.21
C ALA A 98 8.76 19.00 6.76
N VAL A 99 9.08 18.48 5.58
CA VAL A 99 10.44 18.52 5.00
C VAL A 99 10.89 19.95 4.73
N ARG A 100 10.03 20.81 4.15
CA ARG A 100 10.36 22.23 3.94
C ARG A 100 10.63 22.95 5.26
N ALA A 101 9.86 22.64 6.30
CA ALA A 101 10.09 23.21 7.63
C ALA A 101 11.42 22.73 8.25
N ALA A 102 11.80 21.45 8.04
CA ALA A 102 13.09 20.94 8.49
C ALA A 102 14.28 21.61 7.77
N VAL A 103 14.14 21.94 6.48
CA VAL A 103 15.13 22.74 5.75
C VAL A 103 15.24 24.15 6.33
N ALA A 104 14.10 24.81 6.57
CA ALA A 104 14.06 26.16 7.14
C ALA A 104 14.64 26.23 8.56
N ALA A 105 14.46 25.16 9.35
CA ALA A 105 15.04 25.02 10.70
C ALA A 105 16.52 24.59 10.70
N GLY A 106 17.11 24.30 9.52
CA GLY A 106 18.51 23.90 9.39
C GLY A 106 18.80 22.44 9.72
N HIS A 107 17.79 21.58 9.90
CA HIS A 107 17.97 20.14 10.12
C HIS A 107 18.35 19.38 8.84
N LEU A 108 18.03 19.94 7.67
CA LEU A 108 18.31 19.36 6.37
C LEU A 108 19.16 20.30 5.52
N ALA A 109 20.12 19.76 4.76
CA ALA A 109 20.88 20.53 3.79
C ALA A 109 19.97 20.97 2.63
N LYS A 110 19.09 20.10 2.17
CA LYS A 110 18.07 20.35 1.15
C LYS A 110 16.95 19.32 1.25
N GLY A 111 15.78 19.72 0.78
CA GLY A 111 14.63 18.83 0.73
C GLY A 111 13.39 19.56 0.23
N GLY A 112 12.38 18.80 -0.14
CA GLY A 112 11.11 19.32 -0.61
C GLY A 112 10.25 18.22 -1.21
N GLY A 113 9.05 18.60 -1.62
CA GLY A 113 8.08 17.68 -2.20
C GLY A 113 6.65 18.16 -2.03
N HIS A 114 5.74 17.24 -2.24
CA HIS A 114 4.31 17.42 -2.09
C HIS A 114 3.78 16.69 -0.86
N ALA A 115 2.51 16.84 -0.54
CA ALA A 115 1.91 16.22 0.65
C ALA A 115 2.18 14.71 0.77
N MET A 116 2.12 13.98 -0.35
CA MET A 116 2.22 12.51 -0.36
C MET A 116 3.63 11.96 -0.60
N ALA A 117 4.56 12.77 -1.11
CA ALA A 117 5.92 12.33 -1.45
C ALA A 117 6.91 13.49 -1.33
N ALA A 118 8.04 13.24 -0.69
CA ALA A 118 9.12 14.20 -0.55
C ALA A 118 10.50 13.53 -0.66
N GLY A 119 11.52 14.34 -0.95
CA GLY A 119 12.91 13.94 -0.95
C GLY A 119 13.74 14.83 -0.03
N LEU A 120 14.82 14.30 0.52
CA LEU A 120 15.71 15.04 1.38
C LEU A 120 17.17 14.64 1.22
N THR A 121 18.05 15.54 1.68
CA THR A 121 19.47 15.25 1.91
C THR A 121 19.83 15.65 3.34
N VAL A 122 20.40 14.73 4.11
CA VAL A 122 20.72 14.91 5.52
C VAL A 122 22.14 14.43 5.82
N ALA A 123 22.86 15.13 6.68
CA ALA A 123 24.12 14.64 7.24
C ALA A 123 23.83 13.60 8.34
N ARG A 124 24.63 12.51 8.41
CA ARG A 124 24.45 11.44 9.39
C ARG A 124 24.39 11.96 10.83
N ALA A 125 25.23 12.93 11.20
CA ALA A 125 25.26 13.53 12.51
C ALA A 125 23.98 14.26 12.91
N ARG A 126 23.08 14.53 11.96
CA ARG A 126 21.81 15.25 12.21
C ARG A 126 20.59 14.35 12.12
N LEU A 127 20.77 13.03 12.01
CA LEU A 127 19.66 12.11 11.83
C LEU A 127 18.70 12.10 13.02
N ASP A 128 19.23 12.07 14.25
CA ASP A 128 18.41 12.01 15.47
C ASP A 128 17.62 13.30 15.68
N GLU A 129 18.25 14.46 15.40
CA GLU A 129 17.57 15.75 15.42
C GLU A 129 16.43 15.82 14.40
N LEU A 130 16.70 15.31 13.19
CA LEU A 130 15.69 15.24 12.12
C LEU A 130 14.53 14.31 12.50
N GLN A 131 14.84 13.15 13.10
CA GLN A 131 13.82 12.20 13.54
C GLN A 131 12.91 12.81 14.60
N THR A 132 13.49 13.46 15.59
CA THR A 132 12.73 14.17 16.64
C THR A 132 11.84 15.26 16.03
N PHE A 133 12.43 16.15 15.22
CA PHE A 133 11.71 17.26 14.61
C PHE A 133 10.53 16.80 13.73
N LEU A 134 10.77 15.81 12.85
CA LEU A 134 9.71 15.29 11.99
C LEU A 134 8.67 14.52 12.81
N GLY A 135 9.09 13.75 13.80
CA GLY A 135 8.21 13.01 14.69
C GLY A 135 7.22 13.91 15.40
N GLU A 136 7.69 14.96 16.10
CA GLU A 136 6.85 15.93 16.79
C GLU A 136 5.87 16.62 15.82
N ARG A 137 6.37 17.03 14.66
CA ARG A 137 5.58 17.76 13.69
C ARG A 137 4.48 16.94 13.04
N LEU A 138 4.70 15.65 12.84
CA LEU A 138 3.76 14.74 12.18
C LEU A 138 2.84 14.01 13.15
N ALA A 139 3.16 13.96 14.45
CA ALA A 139 2.47 13.15 15.45
C ALA A 139 0.94 13.31 15.42
N ARG A 140 0.45 14.55 15.54
CA ARG A 140 -0.99 14.83 15.58
C ARG A 140 -1.70 14.44 14.29
N ALA A 141 -1.10 14.77 13.13
CA ALA A 141 -1.70 14.47 11.84
C ALA A 141 -1.71 12.95 11.56
N THR A 142 -0.63 12.25 11.94
CA THR A 142 -0.53 10.79 11.77
C THR A 142 -1.51 10.07 12.68
N SER A 143 -1.63 10.45 13.96
CA SER A 143 -2.62 9.87 14.88
C SER A 143 -4.04 10.05 14.33
N ALA A 144 -4.42 11.29 14.00
CA ALA A 144 -5.73 11.58 13.44
C ALA A 144 -6.01 10.82 12.13
N ALA A 145 -5.01 10.72 11.24
CA ALA A 145 -5.16 9.98 9.99
C ALA A 145 -5.32 8.47 10.20
N ARG A 146 -4.62 7.89 11.18
CA ARG A 146 -4.73 6.47 11.55
C ARG A 146 -6.04 6.15 12.25
N GLU A 147 -6.57 7.05 13.08
CA GLU A 147 -7.88 6.92 13.71
C GLU A 147 -9.02 7.06 12.69
N ALA A 148 -8.84 7.92 11.68
CA ALA A 148 -9.83 8.18 10.64
C ALA A 148 -9.81 7.12 9.51
N VAL A 149 -9.15 5.98 9.68
CA VAL A 149 -9.14 4.91 8.66
C VAL A 149 -10.55 4.42 8.43
N SER A 150 -11.23 5.02 7.47
CA SER A 150 -12.50 4.55 6.93
C SER A 150 -12.34 4.29 5.43
N LEU A 151 -12.84 3.15 4.99
CA LEU A 151 -12.92 2.85 3.58
C LEU A 151 -14.20 3.49 3.02
N ALA A 152 -14.05 4.50 2.14
CA ALA A 152 -15.21 5.06 1.45
C ALA A 152 -15.80 3.99 0.52
N ILE A 153 -17.11 3.75 0.66
CA ILE A 153 -17.88 2.77 -0.12
C ILE A 153 -18.90 3.52 -0.95
N ASP A 154 -18.92 3.27 -2.25
CA ASP A 154 -19.85 3.91 -3.19
C ASP A 154 -21.21 3.19 -3.26
N GLY A 155 -21.25 1.90 -2.91
CA GLY A 155 -22.51 1.15 -2.89
C GLY A 155 -22.35 -0.26 -2.33
N ALA A 156 -23.49 -0.87 -1.99
CA ALA A 156 -23.57 -2.27 -1.57
C ALA A 156 -24.11 -3.13 -2.72
N LEU A 157 -23.48 -4.27 -2.96
CA LEU A 157 -23.85 -5.22 -4.01
C LEU A 157 -24.03 -6.64 -3.46
N THR A 158 -24.67 -7.48 -4.25
CA THR A 158 -24.65 -8.93 -4.12
C THR A 158 -24.03 -9.56 -5.36
N PRO A 159 -23.52 -10.81 -5.31
CA PRO A 159 -23.01 -11.48 -6.50
C PRO A 159 -24.01 -11.50 -7.68
N ALA A 160 -25.31 -11.60 -7.41
CA ALA A 160 -26.36 -11.60 -8.42
C ALA A 160 -26.47 -10.27 -9.19
N THR A 161 -26.13 -9.15 -8.54
CA THR A 161 -26.20 -7.80 -9.17
C THR A 161 -24.96 -7.44 -9.98
N VAL A 162 -23.90 -8.29 -9.95
CA VAL A 162 -22.69 -8.08 -10.74
C VAL A 162 -22.92 -8.60 -12.17
N THR A 163 -23.65 -7.83 -12.95
CA THR A 163 -24.05 -8.13 -14.34
C THR A 163 -23.15 -7.44 -15.37
N ASP A 164 -23.24 -7.82 -16.63
CA ASP A 164 -22.51 -7.13 -17.71
C ASP A 164 -23.00 -5.71 -17.89
N GLU A 165 -24.30 -5.45 -17.68
CA GLU A 165 -24.87 -4.10 -17.71
C GLU A 165 -24.24 -3.19 -16.64
N LEU A 166 -23.99 -3.72 -15.43
CA LEU A 166 -23.26 -2.96 -14.41
C LEU A 166 -21.85 -2.61 -14.85
N PHE A 167 -21.12 -3.55 -15.47
CA PHE A 167 -19.79 -3.27 -16.00
C PHE A 167 -19.81 -2.23 -17.12
N ASP A 168 -20.78 -2.29 -18.02
CA ASP A 168 -20.92 -1.31 -19.11
C ASP A 168 -21.22 0.10 -18.56
N LEU A 169 -22.00 0.20 -17.47
CA LEU A 169 -22.24 1.46 -16.78
C LEU A 169 -20.97 1.99 -16.10
N LEU A 170 -20.21 1.11 -15.44
CA LEU A 170 -18.94 1.46 -14.81
C LEU A 170 -17.93 1.95 -15.87
N GLU A 171 -17.78 1.26 -16.98
CA GLU A 171 -16.90 1.68 -18.08
C GLU A 171 -17.28 3.05 -18.63
N ARG A 172 -18.58 3.35 -18.77
CA ARG A 172 -19.07 4.67 -19.22
C ARG A 172 -18.79 5.78 -18.21
N ALA A 173 -18.70 5.48 -16.93
CA ALA A 173 -18.31 6.44 -15.88
C ALA A 173 -16.81 6.74 -15.85
N GLY A 174 -15.99 5.94 -16.56
CA GLY A 174 -14.55 6.14 -16.74
C GLY A 174 -14.19 7.27 -17.72
N PRO A 175 -12.92 7.52 -17.98
CA PRO A 175 -11.78 6.75 -17.44
C PRO A 175 -11.52 7.05 -15.96
N TYR A 176 -11.11 6.01 -15.23
CA TYR A 176 -10.75 6.13 -13.83
C TYR A 176 -9.28 6.50 -13.65
N GLY A 177 -8.97 7.24 -12.59
CA GLY A 177 -7.63 7.69 -12.26
C GLY A 177 -7.61 8.72 -11.14
N GLN A 178 -6.59 9.55 -11.11
CA GLN A 178 -6.48 10.61 -10.13
C GLN A 178 -7.63 11.63 -10.28
N GLY A 179 -8.41 11.82 -9.21
CA GLY A 179 -9.60 12.72 -9.22
C GLY A 179 -10.91 12.04 -9.66
N ASN A 180 -10.85 10.83 -10.23
CA ASN A 180 -12.01 9.99 -10.54
C ASN A 180 -11.66 8.53 -10.19
N PRO A 181 -11.64 8.14 -8.89
CA PRO A 181 -11.28 6.79 -8.48
C PRO A 181 -12.31 5.78 -8.96
N GLN A 182 -11.86 4.55 -9.20
CA GLN A 182 -12.76 3.46 -9.51
C GLN A 182 -13.74 3.22 -8.34
N PRO A 183 -15.04 3.07 -8.59
CA PRO A 183 -16.02 2.84 -7.54
C PRO A 183 -15.72 1.60 -6.72
N ARG A 184 -15.84 1.75 -5.40
CA ARG A 184 -15.63 0.68 -4.42
C ARG A 184 -16.95 0.19 -3.89
N PHE A 185 -17.15 -1.11 -3.96
CA PHE A 185 -18.39 -1.74 -3.51
C PHE A 185 -18.14 -2.62 -2.30
N VAL A 186 -19.13 -2.71 -1.41
CA VAL A 186 -19.15 -3.67 -0.33
C VAL A 186 -20.14 -4.81 -0.63
N PHE A 187 -19.75 -6.02 -0.28
CA PHE A 187 -20.58 -7.23 -0.27
C PHE A 187 -20.87 -7.60 1.19
N PRO A 188 -22.02 -7.13 1.75
CA PRO A 188 -22.29 -7.26 3.19
C PRO A 188 -22.59 -8.71 3.58
N ALA A 189 -21.92 -9.21 4.62
CA ALA A 189 -22.18 -10.52 5.24
C ALA A 189 -22.23 -11.72 4.26
N HIS A 190 -21.36 -11.70 3.23
CA HIS A 190 -21.25 -12.83 2.30
C HIS A 190 -20.32 -13.91 2.83
N ARG A 191 -20.63 -15.16 2.53
CA ARG A 191 -19.78 -16.31 2.91
C ARG A 191 -18.58 -16.40 1.99
N VAL A 192 -17.39 -16.42 2.57
CA VAL A 192 -16.14 -16.66 1.83
C VAL A 192 -15.93 -18.16 1.70
N LYS A 193 -15.85 -18.66 0.46
CA LYS A 193 -15.61 -20.06 0.15
C LYS A 193 -14.35 -20.24 -0.67
N PHE A 194 -13.71 -21.41 -0.56
CA PHE A 194 -12.55 -21.82 -1.36
C PHE A 194 -11.38 -20.84 -1.30
N ALA A 195 -11.22 -20.14 -0.14
CA ALA A 195 -10.08 -19.25 0.03
C ALA A 195 -8.77 -20.03 0.02
N LYS A 196 -7.85 -19.64 -0.87
CA LYS A 196 -6.53 -20.25 -1.01
C LYS A 196 -5.49 -19.26 -1.52
N VAL A 197 -4.25 -19.49 -1.16
CA VAL A 197 -3.12 -18.77 -1.74
C VAL A 197 -2.91 -19.23 -3.19
N VAL A 198 -2.73 -18.29 -4.10
CA VAL A 198 -2.41 -18.53 -5.52
C VAL A 198 -1.17 -17.70 -5.90
N GLY A 199 -0.27 -18.35 -6.67
CA GLY A 199 1.07 -17.78 -6.82
C GLY A 199 1.77 -17.76 -5.46
N GLU A 200 2.63 -16.76 -5.24
CA GLU A 200 3.39 -16.63 -3.99
C GLU A 200 2.68 -15.77 -2.95
N HIS A 201 1.84 -14.80 -3.38
CA HIS A 201 1.40 -13.72 -2.49
C HIS A 201 -0.09 -13.35 -2.60
N HIS A 202 -0.89 -14.02 -3.44
CA HIS A 202 -2.28 -13.62 -3.67
C HIS A 202 -3.25 -14.58 -2.98
N VAL A 203 -4.39 -14.07 -2.52
CA VAL A 203 -5.47 -14.93 -2.00
C VAL A 203 -6.65 -14.86 -2.97
N ARG A 204 -7.07 -16.02 -3.49
CA ARG A 204 -8.31 -16.19 -4.26
C ARG A 204 -9.39 -16.83 -3.42
N CYS A 205 -10.63 -16.38 -3.60
CA CYS A 205 -11.78 -16.97 -2.95
C CYS A 205 -13.04 -16.79 -3.82
N VAL A 206 -14.15 -17.32 -3.34
CA VAL A 206 -15.49 -17.14 -3.92
C VAL A 206 -16.41 -16.56 -2.87
N LEU A 207 -17.02 -15.43 -3.17
CA LEU A 207 -18.10 -14.89 -2.36
C LEU A 207 -19.41 -15.60 -2.72
N ALA A 208 -20.14 -16.08 -1.73
CA ALA A 208 -21.42 -16.74 -1.90
C ALA A 208 -22.51 -16.03 -1.10
N ALA A 209 -23.58 -15.67 -1.77
CA ALA A 209 -24.79 -15.09 -1.15
C ALA A 209 -25.77 -16.18 -0.69
N GLY A 210 -26.78 -15.78 0.08
CA GLY A 210 -27.82 -16.68 0.58
C GLY A 210 -28.75 -17.23 -0.52
N ASP A 211 -28.86 -16.54 -1.65
CA ASP A 211 -29.61 -16.94 -2.83
C ASP A 211 -28.88 -17.95 -3.72
N GLY A 212 -27.65 -18.32 -3.33
CA GLY A 212 -26.80 -19.25 -4.08
C GLY A 212 -25.93 -18.60 -5.16
N SER A 213 -26.10 -17.31 -5.44
CA SER A 213 -25.25 -16.57 -6.37
C SER A 213 -23.81 -16.50 -5.86
N ARG A 214 -22.86 -16.44 -6.78
CA ARG A 214 -21.42 -16.49 -6.51
C ARG A 214 -20.65 -15.46 -7.32
N LEU A 215 -19.58 -14.95 -6.73
CA LEU A 215 -18.64 -14.04 -7.39
C LEU A 215 -17.21 -14.47 -7.07
N ASP A 216 -16.39 -14.63 -8.11
CA ASP A 216 -14.95 -14.83 -7.94
C ASP A 216 -14.32 -13.57 -7.37
N ALA A 217 -13.34 -13.74 -6.46
CA ALA A 217 -12.68 -12.64 -5.82
C ALA A 217 -11.19 -12.92 -5.60
N VAL A 218 -10.37 -11.86 -5.65
CA VAL A 218 -8.93 -11.92 -5.45
C VAL A 218 -8.45 -10.77 -4.58
N ALA A 219 -7.62 -11.08 -3.58
CA ALA A 219 -6.85 -10.10 -2.83
C ALA A 219 -5.38 -10.21 -3.29
N PHE A 220 -4.90 -9.18 -3.98
CA PHE A 220 -3.53 -9.16 -4.49
C PHE A 220 -2.53 -8.88 -3.37
N ARG A 221 -1.45 -9.66 -3.30
CA ARG A 221 -0.35 -9.55 -2.32
C ARG A 221 -0.81 -9.58 -0.86
N ALA A 222 -1.91 -10.29 -0.60
CA ALA A 222 -2.55 -10.33 0.70
C ALA A 222 -2.21 -11.57 1.54
N ALA A 223 -1.46 -12.54 1.01
CA ALA A 223 -1.19 -13.80 1.71
C ALA A 223 -0.60 -13.59 3.11
N ASP A 224 0.32 -12.61 3.23
CA ASP A 224 1.01 -12.27 4.48
C ASP A 224 0.43 -11.02 5.16
N GLN A 225 -0.79 -10.61 4.78
CA GLN A 225 -1.46 -9.42 5.34
C GLN A 225 -2.73 -9.82 6.13
N ALA A 226 -3.21 -8.90 6.97
CA ALA A 226 -4.41 -9.11 7.78
C ALA A 226 -5.64 -9.50 6.95
N VAL A 227 -5.82 -8.90 5.76
CA VAL A 227 -6.90 -9.22 4.82
C VAL A 227 -6.81 -10.68 4.36
N GLY A 228 -5.62 -11.14 3.96
CA GLY A 228 -5.41 -12.53 3.54
C GLY A 228 -5.62 -13.52 4.67
N ALA A 229 -5.08 -13.24 5.86
CA ALA A 229 -5.27 -14.05 7.05
C ALA A 229 -6.77 -14.18 7.41
N ALA A 230 -7.52 -13.08 7.35
CA ALA A 230 -8.96 -13.06 7.61
C ALA A 230 -9.75 -13.90 6.58
N LEU A 231 -9.41 -13.78 5.29
CA LEU A 231 -10.04 -14.57 4.23
C LEU A 231 -9.76 -16.07 4.40
N LEU A 232 -8.50 -16.45 4.63
CA LEU A 232 -8.08 -17.85 4.77
C LEU A 232 -8.66 -18.50 6.02
N SER A 233 -8.82 -17.73 7.12
CA SER A 233 -9.36 -18.23 8.39
C SER A 233 -10.89 -18.09 8.50
N SER A 234 -11.57 -17.53 7.51
CA SER A 234 -13.02 -17.27 7.55
C SER A 234 -13.86 -18.52 7.74
N ALA A 235 -13.36 -19.71 7.34
CA ALA A 235 -14.04 -21.01 7.50
C ALA A 235 -15.52 -21.01 7.03
N GLY A 236 -15.85 -20.20 6.03
CA GLY A 236 -17.22 -20.04 5.52
C GLY A 236 -18.14 -19.16 6.38
N LEU A 237 -17.60 -18.49 7.39
CA LEU A 237 -18.32 -17.47 8.15
C LEU A 237 -18.62 -16.25 7.26
N PRO A 238 -19.72 -15.53 7.55
CA PRO A 238 -20.04 -14.32 6.81
C PRO A 238 -19.03 -13.21 7.12
N MET A 239 -18.58 -12.52 6.05
CA MET A 239 -17.68 -11.39 6.09
C MET A 239 -18.28 -10.21 5.31
N HIS A 240 -18.04 -8.98 5.74
CA HIS A 240 -18.13 -7.82 4.87
C HIS A 240 -16.87 -7.80 4.01
N VAL A 241 -17.03 -7.76 2.69
CA VAL A 241 -15.89 -7.75 1.76
C VAL A 241 -16.02 -6.53 0.86
N ALA A 242 -15.00 -5.69 0.83
CA ALA A 242 -14.99 -4.45 0.06
C ALA A 242 -13.89 -4.47 -1.01
N GLY A 243 -14.18 -3.83 -2.15
CA GLY A 243 -13.22 -3.71 -3.25
C GLY A 243 -13.83 -3.20 -4.55
N ASN A 244 -13.05 -3.29 -5.61
CA ASN A 244 -13.43 -2.83 -6.95
C ASN A 244 -13.79 -4.01 -7.85
N LEU A 245 -14.76 -3.81 -8.74
CA LEU A 245 -15.11 -4.80 -9.74
C LEU A 245 -14.14 -4.74 -10.92
N ARG A 246 -13.74 -5.89 -11.44
CA ARG A 246 -12.86 -6.03 -12.61
C ARG A 246 -13.38 -7.10 -13.56
N ARG A 247 -13.30 -6.84 -14.89
CA ARG A 247 -13.35 -7.89 -15.91
C ARG A 247 -11.95 -8.48 -16.05
N ASP A 248 -11.81 -9.77 -15.79
CA ASP A 248 -10.58 -10.51 -16.02
C ASP A 248 -10.65 -11.22 -17.37
N THR A 249 -9.79 -10.83 -18.29
CA THR A 249 -9.73 -11.37 -19.65
C THR A 249 -8.58 -12.39 -19.82
N TRP A 250 -7.98 -12.85 -18.74
CA TRP A 250 -6.89 -13.81 -18.76
C TRP A 250 -7.31 -15.13 -19.38
N ASN A 251 -6.49 -15.66 -20.29
CA ASN A 251 -6.75 -16.89 -21.08
C ASN A 251 -7.97 -16.83 -22.03
N GLY A 252 -8.32 -15.66 -22.54
CA GLY A 252 -9.39 -15.50 -23.54
C GLY A 252 -10.79 -15.78 -23.01
N ARG A 253 -10.97 -15.91 -21.69
CA ARG A 253 -12.27 -15.98 -21.03
C ARG A 253 -12.49 -14.73 -20.22
N GLU A 254 -13.61 -14.08 -20.49
CA GLU A 254 -14.05 -12.94 -19.71
C GLU A 254 -14.69 -13.44 -18.40
N LYS A 255 -14.13 -13.03 -17.26
CA LYS A 255 -14.66 -13.31 -15.93
C LYS A 255 -14.88 -12.02 -15.16
N ARG A 256 -15.99 -11.98 -14.47
CA ARG A 256 -16.27 -10.94 -13.49
C ARG A 256 -15.66 -11.32 -12.16
N GLU A 257 -14.84 -10.46 -11.58
CA GLU A 257 -14.25 -10.70 -10.27
C GLU A 257 -14.22 -9.42 -9.42
N LEU A 258 -14.21 -9.61 -8.11
CA LEU A 258 -13.95 -8.56 -7.13
C LEU A 258 -12.46 -8.55 -6.80
N VAL A 259 -11.82 -7.41 -6.97
CA VAL A 259 -10.48 -7.14 -6.41
C VAL A 259 -10.69 -6.66 -4.98
N ILE A 260 -10.39 -7.51 -4.02
CA ILE A 260 -10.61 -7.24 -2.59
C ILE A 260 -9.56 -6.25 -2.09
N GLU A 261 -10.01 -5.21 -1.41
CA GLU A 261 -9.17 -4.23 -0.72
C GLU A 261 -9.24 -4.39 0.79
N ASP A 262 -10.41 -4.72 1.34
CA ASP A 262 -10.59 -4.86 2.78
C ASP A 262 -11.69 -5.88 3.14
N VAL A 263 -11.62 -6.41 4.36
CA VAL A 263 -12.61 -7.32 4.91
C VAL A 263 -12.87 -7.04 6.39
N ALA A 264 -14.11 -7.22 6.82
CA ALA A 264 -14.50 -7.07 8.22
C ALA A 264 -15.42 -8.21 8.67
N ASP A 265 -15.24 -8.65 9.91
CA ASP A 265 -16.16 -9.59 10.55
C ASP A 265 -17.40 -8.82 11.04
N PRO A 266 -18.60 -9.08 10.50
CA PRO A 266 -19.82 -8.38 10.89
C PRO A 266 -20.21 -8.55 12.36
N ARG A 267 -19.61 -9.53 13.06
CA ARG A 267 -19.84 -9.78 14.49
C ARG A 267 -18.95 -8.94 15.41
N ARG A 268 -17.89 -8.36 14.89
CA ARG A 268 -17.01 -7.43 15.61
C ARG A 268 -17.53 -6.01 15.40
N GLN A 269 -18.41 -5.56 16.28
CA GLN A 269 -18.69 -4.13 16.40
C GLN A 269 -17.46 -3.45 17.00
N ARG A 270 -16.95 -2.43 16.30
CA ARG A 270 -15.98 -1.51 16.89
C ARG A 270 -16.65 -0.52 17.80
#